data_57ddcea9d8696c44e434d0424394ff36
#
_entry.id   57ddcea9d8696c44e434d0424394ff36
#
_cell.length_a   1.000
_cell.length_b   1.000
_cell.length_c   1.000
_cell.angle_alpha   90.00
_cell.angle_beta   90.00
_cell.angle_gamma   90.00
#
_symmetry.space_group_name_H-M   'P 1'
#
loop_
_entity.id
_entity.type
_entity.pdbx_description
1 polymer ?
#
loop_
_entity_poly.entity_id
_entity_poly.type
_entity_poly.pdbx_seq_one_letter_code
_entity_poly.pdbx_strand_id
1 'polypeptide(L)'
;MRIKRPQRLSGVGLGVVLNALLFSAHGADDVVRTPLPDGNPFPISAAVTVRGDLDTVYVSGALPTVVDKNAPKASIAAFGDMQTQTLSTLNAIKSSLARLGLDMRHVVKMTVFMVGDPSKDNKVDFAGLMAGYSKFFGTPEQPNKPARSALQVAALVVPGALMEIEVIAVKPR
;
A
#
# COMPACT_ATOMS: atom_id res chain seq x y z
N MET A 1 -50.56 2.12 -72.03
CA MET A 1 -50.54 2.51 -70.62
C MET A 1 -49.76 1.45 -69.84
N ARG A 2 -48.45 1.69 -69.52
CA ARG A 2 -47.55 0.72 -68.89
C ARG A 2 -47.33 1.18 -67.43
N ILE A 3 -47.73 0.39 -66.46
CA ILE A 3 -47.58 0.66 -65.03
C ILE A 3 -46.19 0.14 -64.62
N LYS A 4 -45.32 1.07 -64.12
CA LYS A 4 -44.04 0.76 -63.53
C LYS A 4 -44.22 0.27 -62.08
N ARG A 5 -43.65 -0.88 -61.76
CA ARG A 5 -43.54 -1.40 -60.38
C ARG A 5 -42.42 -0.68 -59.62
N PRO A 6 -42.53 -0.37 -58.34
CA PRO A 6 -41.46 0.17 -57.59
C PRO A 6 -40.46 -0.93 -57.14
N GLN A 7 -39.18 -0.62 -57.22
CA GLN A 7 -38.08 -1.45 -56.71
C GLN A 7 -38.05 -1.42 -55.15
N ARG A 8 -37.89 -2.60 -54.58
CA ARG A 8 -37.62 -2.75 -53.13
C ARG A 8 -36.14 -2.48 -52.87
N LEU A 9 -35.83 -1.48 -52.04
CA LEU A 9 -34.53 -1.25 -51.45
C LEU A 9 -34.30 -2.27 -50.32
N SER A 10 -33.31 -3.15 -50.50
CA SER A 10 -32.83 -4.05 -49.44
C SER A 10 -31.98 -3.23 -48.45
N GLY A 11 -32.47 -3.02 -47.26
CA GLY A 11 -31.71 -2.43 -46.18
C GLY A 11 -30.72 -3.47 -45.62
N VAL A 12 -29.41 -3.22 -45.77
CA VAL A 12 -28.36 -3.95 -45.07
C VAL A 12 -28.30 -3.42 -43.66
N GLY A 13 -28.83 -4.21 -42.73
CA GLY A 13 -28.72 -3.93 -41.30
C GLY A 13 -27.28 -4.16 -40.81
N LEU A 14 -26.59 -3.06 -40.50
CA LEU A 14 -25.27 -3.12 -39.88
C LEU A 14 -25.47 -3.50 -38.38
N GLY A 15 -25.33 -4.78 -38.07
CA GLY A 15 -25.37 -5.27 -36.70
C GLY A 15 -24.12 -4.80 -35.94
N VAL A 16 -24.26 -3.81 -35.10
CA VAL A 16 -23.22 -3.45 -34.12
C VAL A 16 -23.22 -4.52 -33.04
N VAL A 17 -22.23 -5.42 -33.09
CA VAL A 17 -21.94 -6.36 -32.01
C VAL A 17 -21.29 -5.55 -30.89
N LEU A 18 -22.09 -5.16 -29.90
CA LEU A 18 -21.61 -4.55 -28.65
C LEU A 18 -20.93 -5.66 -27.83
N ASN A 19 -19.59 -5.76 -27.99
CA ASN A 19 -18.78 -6.64 -27.16
C ASN A 19 -18.73 -6.04 -25.74
N ALA A 20 -19.71 -6.39 -24.90
CA ALA A 20 -19.66 -6.08 -23.47
C ALA A 20 -18.51 -6.84 -22.86
N LEU A 21 -17.38 -6.16 -22.65
CA LEU A 21 -16.31 -6.63 -21.79
C LEU A 21 -16.90 -6.76 -20.39
N LEU A 22 -17.25 -7.99 -20.03
CA LEU A 22 -17.54 -8.37 -18.65
C LEU A 22 -16.24 -8.20 -17.85
N PHE A 23 -16.01 -7.01 -17.34
CA PHE A 23 -15.08 -6.84 -16.22
C PHE A 23 -15.67 -7.62 -15.05
N SER A 24 -15.17 -8.83 -14.84
CA SER A 24 -15.43 -9.55 -13.62
C SER A 24 -15.02 -8.65 -12.46
N ALA A 25 -16.00 -8.20 -11.68
CA ALA A 25 -15.76 -7.49 -10.42
C ALA A 25 -15.17 -8.49 -9.41
N HIS A 26 -13.90 -8.86 -9.64
CA HIS A 26 -13.11 -9.60 -8.67
C HIS A 26 -12.50 -8.56 -7.73
N GLY A 27 -12.83 -8.63 -6.45
CA GLY A 27 -11.91 -8.08 -5.50
C GLY A 27 -12.40 -7.36 -4.25
N ALA A 28 -13.60 -6.80 -4.15
CA ALA A 28 -14.02 -6.12 -2.91
C ALA A 28 -14.27 -7.12 -1.76
N ASP A 29 -14.74 -8.35 -2.07
CA ASP A 29 -15.07 -9.39 -1.09
C ASP A 29 -13.90 -10.32 -0.76
N ASP A 30 -12.82 -10.31 -1.57
CA ASP A 30 -11.68 -11.22 -1.39
C ASP A 30 -10.71 -10.74 -0.30
N VAL A 31 -10.70 -9.45 0.02
CA VAL A 31 -9.86 -8.88 1.08
C VAL A 31 -10.73 -8.15 2.11
N VAL A 32 -11.13 -8.87 3.14
CA VAL A 32 -11.96 -8.34 4.23
C VAL A 32 -11.08 -7.78 5.33
N ARG A 33 -11.26 -6.49 5.65
CA ARG A 33 -10.51 -5.79 6.70
C ARG A 33 -11.41 -5.62 7.93
N THR A 34 -11.10 -6.34 8.99
CA THR A 34 -11.82 -6.24 10.26
C THR A 34 -11.33 -5.02 11.02
N PRO A 35 -12.20 -4.06 11.36
CA PRO A 35 -11.81 -2.88 12.13
C PRO A 35 -11.40 -3.26 13.55
N LEU A 36 -10.71 -2.36 14.23
CA LEU A 36 -10.48 -2.47 15.67
C LEU A 36 -11.82 -2.40 16.43
N PRO A 37 -11.93 -3.04 17.60
CA PRO A 37 -13.14 -3.01 18.41
C PRO A 37 -13.48 -1.59 18.88
N ASP A 38 -14.72 -1.42 19.35
CA ASP A 38 -15.23 -0.22 20.02
C ASP A 38 -15.09 1.08 19.21
N GLY A 39 -15.09 0.97 17.85
CA GLY A 39 -14.96 2.14 16.97
C GLY A 39 -13.59 2.83 17.05
N ASN A 40 -12.57 2.15 17.54
CA ASN A 40 -11.22 2.71 17.67
C ASN A 40 -10.72 3.21 16.29
N PRO A 41 -10.42 4.53 16.15
CA PRO A 41 -10.06 5.14 14.87
C PRO A 41 -8.62 4.87 14.42
N PHE A 42 -7.83 4.17 15.24
CA PHE A 42 -6.42 3.94 14.94
C PHE A 42 -6.24 3.33 13.53
N PRO A 43 -5.28 3.79 12.72
CA PRO A 43 -5.24 3.48 11.30
C PRO A 43 -4.63 2.09 10.97
N ILE A 44 -5.07 1.06 11.68
CA ILE A 44 -4.77 -0.35 11.41
C ILE A 44 -6.05 -1.18 11.41
N SER A 45 -6.00 -2.39 10.85
CA SER A 45 -7.04 -3.40 11.01
C SER A 45 -6.69 -4.34 12.16
N ALA A 46 -7.70 -4.83 12.88
CA ALA A 46 -7.53 -5.91 13.85
C ALA A 46 -7.09 -7.20 13.14
N ALA A 47 -7.69 -7.47 11.98
CA ALA A 47 -7.34 -8.59 11.12
C ALA A 47 -7.59 -8.22 9.65
N VAL A 48 -6.92 -8.93 8.74
CA VAL A 48 -7.23 -8.91 7.30
C VAL A 48 -7.40 -10.36 6.86
N THR A 49 -8.58 -10.69 6.35
CA THR A 49 -8.87 -11.99 5.76
C THR A 49 -8.69 -11.89 4.25
N VAL A 50 -7.89 -12.77 3.70
CA VAL A 50 -7.66 -12.90 2.25
C VAL A 50 -8.32 -14.19 1.77
N ARG A 51 -9.11 -14.10 0.72
CA ARG A 51 -9.84 -15.22 0.09
C ARG A 51 -9.61 -15.19 -1.43
N GLY A 52 -10.16 -16.22 -2.10
CA GLY A 52 -10.17 -16.24 -3.56
C GLY A 52 -8.82 -16.56 -4.19
N ASP A 53 -8.74 -16.31 -5.49
CA ASP A 53 -7.55 -16.60 -6.31
C ASP A 53 -6.65 -15.35 -6.40
N LEU A 54 -5.92 -15.10 -5.30
CA LEU A 54 -5.01 -13.98 -5.16
C LEU A 54 -3.57 -14.46 -5.05
N ASP A 55 -2.66 -13.76 -5.73
CA ASP A 55 -1.23 -13.92 -5.47
C ASP A 55 -0.83 -13.17 -4.20
N THR A 56 -0.05 -13.85 -3.36
CA THR A 56 0.56 -13.22 -2.19
C THR A 56 1.97 -12.72 -2.55
N VAL A 57 2.23 -11.46 -2.28
CA VAL A 57 3.50 -10.79 -2.56
C VAL A 57 4.16 -10.40 -1.24
N TYR A 58 5.30 -11.02 -0.95
CA TYR A 58 6.15 -10.70 0.19
C TYR A 58 7.16 -9.64 -0.25
N VAL A 59 7.13 -8.47 0.37
CA VAL A 59 8.07 -7.37 0.11
C VAL A 59 9.06 -7.33 1.26
N SER A 60 10.34 -7.48 0.92
CA SER A 60 11.45 -7.44 1.89
C SER A 60 11.47 -6.15 2.68
N GLY A 61 12.13 -6.17 3.84
CA GLY A 61 12.34 -5.02 4.70
C GLY A 61 12.96 -3.84 3.93
N ALA A 62 12.33 -2.69 4.06
CA ALA A 62 12.84 -1.43 3.52
C ALA A 62 13.38 -0.58 4.65
N LEU A 63 14.57 -0.06 4.47
CA LEU A 63 15.26 0.87 5.37
C LEU A 63 15.06 2.32 4.88
N PRO A 64 15.23 3.32 5.75
CA PRO A 64 15.15 4.72 5.35
C PRO A 64 16.27 5.09 4.38
N THR A 65 16.01 6.07 3.55
CA THR A 65 17.00 6.63 2.62
C THR A 65 17.71 7.83 3.24
N VAL A 66 18.97 8.06 2.85
CA VAL A 66 19.72 9.23 3.28
C VAL A 66 19.04 10.51 2.75
N VAL A 67 18.71 11.43 3.64
CA VAL A 67 18.09 12.72 3.35
C VAL A 67 19.10 13.87 3.44
N ASP A 68 20.11 13.76 4.30
CA ASP A 68 21.23 14.70 4.36
C ASP A 68 22.56 14.01 4.03
N LYS A 69 23.08 14.29 2.84
CA LYS A 69 24.36 13.73 2.35
C LYS A 69 25.59 14.37 3.00
N ASN A 70 25.42 15.50 3.69
CA ASN A 70 26.49 16.22 4.38
C ASN A 70 26.64 15.77 5.84
N ALA A 71 25.61 15.14 6.38
CA ALA A 71 25.66 14.58 7.73
C ALA A 71 26.66 13.40 7.81
N PRO A 72 27.19 13.09 9.01
CA PRO A 72 28.03 11.92 9.20
C PRO A 72 27.33 10.66 8.69
N LYS A 73 28.05 9.87 7.88
CA LYS A 73 27.52 8.60 7.36
C LYS A 73 27.08 7.68 8.52
N ALA A 74 26.04 6.92 8.28
CA ALA A 74 25.51 5.97 9.26
C ALA A 74 25.09 6.64 10.60
N SER A 75 24.61 7.87 10.56
CA SER A 75 24.07 8.59 11.71
C SER A 75 22.58 8.88 11.54
N ILE A 76 21.87 9.11 12.64
CA ILE A 76 20.47 9.53 12.61
C ILE A 76 20.32 10.84 11.81
N ALA A 77 21.28 11.76 11.93
CA ALA A 77 21.25 13.02 11.18
C ALA A 77 21.24 12.81 9.65
N ALA A 78 21.88 11.75 9.14
CA ALA A 78 21.86 11.43 7.72
C ALA A 78 20.48 10.95 7.23
N PHE A 79 19.69 10.28 8.09
CA PHE A 79 18.38 9.74 7.75
C PHE A 79 17.22 10.61 8.24
N GLY A 80 17.47 11.55 9.14
CA GLY A 80 16.47 12.37 9.79
C GLY A 80 15.83 11.69 11.00
N ASP A 81 14.82 12.34 11.56
CA ASP A 81 14.04 11.84 12.68
C ASP A 81 13.11 10.67 12.29
N MET A 82 12.44 10.07 13.26
CA MET A 82 11.53 8.93 13.05
C MET A 82 10.45 9.25 12.00
N GLN A 83 9.88 10.45 11.99
CA GLN A 83 8.88 10.84 11.00
C GLN A 83 9.47 10.86 9.59
N THR A 84 10.62 11.50 9.41
CA THR A 84 11.34 11.58 8.12
C THR A 84 11.72 10.19 7.63
N GLN A 85 12.25 9.35 8.52
CA GLN A 85 12.59 7.96 8.20
C GLN A 85 11.36 7.14 7.82
N THR A 86 10.23 7.31 8.53
CA THR A 86 8.96 6.65 8.18
C THR A 86 8.49 7.02 6.77
N LEU A 87 8.53 8.31 6.44
CA LEU A 87 8.15 8.80 5.11
C LEU A 87 9.03 8.21 4.01
N SER A 88 10.35 8.21 4.20
CA SER A 88 11.28 7.70 3.19
C SER A 88 11.14 6.18 3.01
N THR A 89 10.99 5.43 4.09
CA THR A 89 10.80 3.97 4.08
C THR A 89 9.48 3.58 3.40
N LEU A 90 8.36 4.23 3.73
CA LEU A 90 7.06 3.94 3.10
C LEU A 90 7.04 4.36 1.62
N ASN A 91 7.76 5.40 1.23
CA ASN A 91 7.95 5.74 -0.18
C ASN A 91 8.79 4.69 -0.93
N ALA A 92 9.80 4.11 -0.30
CA ALA A 92 10.57 3.00 -0.88
C ALA A 92 9.68 1.76 -1.09
N ILE A 93 8.83 1.40 -0.11
CA ILE A 93 7.83 0.32 -0.24
C ILE A 93 6.85 0.63 -1.37
N LYS A 94 6.29 1.85 -1.41
CA LYS A 94 5.39 2.28 -2.49
C LYS A 94 6.03 2.12 -3.87
N SER A 95 7.29 2.48 -4.01
CA SER A 95 8.04 2.31 -5.26
C SER A 95 8.27 0.83 -5.59
N SER A 96 8.52 -0.02 -4.60
CA SER A 96 8.67 -1.47 -4.79
C SER A 96 7.36 -2.11 -5.24
N LEU A 97 6.24 -1.75 -4.62
CA LEU A 97 4.91 -2.20 -5.02
C LEU A 97 4.56 -1.75 -6.45
N ALA A 98 4.87 -0.50 -6.80
CA ALA A 98 4.58 0.04 -8.13
C ALA A 98 5.28 -0.74 -9.26
N ARG A 99 6.52 -1.23 -9.04
CA ARG A 99 7.22 -2.11 -10.00
C ARG A 99 6.53 -3.44 -10.24
N LEU A 100 5.65 -3.86 -9.32
CA LEU A 100 4.86 -5.09 -9.40
C LEU A 100 3.42 -4.84 -9.88
N GLY A 101 3.11 -3.59 -10.29
CA GLY A 101 1.75 -3.17 -10.64
C GLY A 101 0.81 -3.03 -9.44
N LEU A 102 1.37 -2.87 -8.23
CA LEU A 102 0.65 -2.75 -6.97
C LEU A 102 0.83 -1.35 -6.38
N ASP A 103 0.01 -1.03 -5.39
CA ASP A 103 0.13 0.18 -4.57
C ASP A 103 -0.17 -0.11 -3.08
N MET A 104 -0.20 0.94 -2.26
CA MET A 104 -0.40 0.81 -0.81
C MET A 104 -1.78 0.21 -0.43
N ARG A 105 -2.78 0.24 -1.33
CA ARG A 105 -4.11 -0.36 -1.10
C ARG A 105 -4.06 -1.88 -1.02
N HIS A 106 -3.07 -2.48 -1.68
CA HIS A 106 -2.89 -3.93 -1.74
C HIS A 106 -2.20 -4.50 -0.50
N VAL A 107 -1.63 -3.65 0.37
CA VAL A 107 -0.97 -4.09 1.61
C VAL A 107 -2.00 -4.65 2.59
N VAL A 108 -1.78 -5.89 3.02
CA VAL A 108 -2.66 -6.61 3.97
C VAL A 108 -2.00 -6.79 5.33
N LYS A 109 -0.67 -6.91 5.39
CA LYS A 109 0.11 -7.04 6.62
C LYS A 109 1.32 -6.14 6.56
N MET A 110 1.70 -5.60 7.72
CA MET A 110 2.92 -4.82 7.90
C MET A 110 3.58 -5.20 9.22
N THR A 111 4.92 -5.32 9.20
CA THR A 111 5.74 -5.36 10.41
C THR A 111 6.66 -4.15 10.42
N VAL A 112 6.72 -3.47 11.54
CA VAL A 112 7.57 -2.28 11.75
C VAL A 112 8.55 -2.61 12.88
N PHE A 113 9.82 -2.73 12.52
CA PHE A 113 10.92 -2.86 13.47
C PHE A 113 11.48 -1.48 13.76
N MET A 114 11.64 -1.12 15.03
CA MET A 114 12.12 0.20 15.42
C MET A 114 13.26 0.10 16.42
N VAL A 115 14.17 1.06 16.34
CA VAL A 115 15.25 1.23 17.33
C VAL A 115 14.93 2.46 18.18
N GLY A 116 15.29 2.40 19.45
CA GLY A 116 15.14 3.54 20.35
C GLY A 116 16.03 4.70 19.91
N ASP A 117 15.49 5.91 19.96
CA ASP A 117 16.22 7.14 19.65
C ASP A 117 17.06 7.55 20.86
N PRO A 118 18.41 7.66 20.75
CA PRO A 118 19.26 8.11 21.86
C PRO A 118 18.86 9.49 22.41
N SER A 119 18.30 10.37 21.56
CA SER A 119 17.82 11.69 22.00
C SER A 119 16.52 11.62 22.80
N LYS A 120 15.89 10.45 22.87
CA LYS A 120 14.62 10.16 23.57
C LYS A 120 14.80 9.04 24.61
N ASP A 121 15.90 9.03 25.34
CA ASP A 121 16.24 8.02 26.36
C ASP A 121 16.25 6.57 25.81
N ASN A 122 16.65 6.39 24.56
CA ASN A 122 16.60 5.11 23.85
C ASN A 122 15.19 4.50 23.76
N LYS A 123 14.16 5.33 23.80
CA LYS A 123 12.77 4.93 23.57
C LYS A 123 12.39 5.14 22.11
N VAL A 124 11.46 4.32 21.65
CA VAL A 124 10.87 4.47 20.31
C VAL A 124 10.06 5.76 20.24
N ASP A 125 10.28 6.54 19.21
CA ASP A 125 9.43 7.67 18.86
C ASP A 125 8.18 7.20 18.10
N PHE A 126 7.24 6.63 18.84
CA PHE A 126 6.00 6.14 18.23
C PHE A 126 5.14 7.27 17.63
N ALA A 127 5.20 8.49 18.20
CA ALA A 127 4.51 9.65 17.65
C ALA A 127 5.06 10.02 16.26
N GLY A 128 6.39 10.03 16.11
CA GLY A 128 7.05 10.23 14.80
C GLY A 128 6.69 9.16 13.77
N LEU A 129 6.68 7.88 14.18
CA LEU A 129 6.15 6.80 13.33
C LEU A 129 4.73 7.15 12.86
N MET A 130 3.82 7.48 13.76
CA MET A 130 2.42 7.73 13.40
C MET A 130 2.24 8.97 12.54
N ALA A 131 3.02 10.02 12.74
CA ALA A 131 3.00 11.23 11.93
C ALA A 131 3.36 10.95 10.45
N GLY A 132 4.28 10.02 10.20
CA GLY A 132 4.62 9.55 8.85
C GLY A 132 3.59 8.54 8.32
N TYR A 133 3.26 7.52 9.10
CA TYR A 133 2.40 6.40 8.70
C TYR A 133 0.99 6.85 8.27
N SER A 134 0.36 7.77 9.00
CA SER A 134 -1.00 8.26 8.74
C SER A 134 -1.16 9.01 7.42
N LYS A 135 -0.05 9.29 6.72
CA LYS A 135 -0.08 9.85 5.36
C LYS A 135 -0.26 8.79 4.27
N PHE A 136 -0.14 7.51 4.62
CA PHE A 136 -0.22 6.40 3.66
C PHE A 136 -1.40 5.47 3.89
N PHE A 137 -1.94 5.41 5.11
CA PHE A 137 -2.99 4.47 5.47
C PHE A 137 -4.10 5.13 6.27
N GLY A 138 -5.35 4.77 5.94
CA GLY A 138 -6.53 5.33 6.62
C GLY A 138 -6.84 6.77 6.22
N THR A 139 -6.33 7.22 5.07
CA THR A 139 -6.68 8.51 4.47
C THR A 139 -7.94 8.38 3.61
N PRO A 140 -8.63 9.49 3.27
CA PRO A 140 -9.75 9.44 2.33
C PRO A 140 -9.37 8.81 0.97
N GLU A 141 -8.16 9.06 0.47
CA GLU A 141 -7.66 8.55 -0.81
C GLU A 141 -7.19 7.09 -0.71
N GLN A 142 -6.74 6.68 0.48
CA GLN A 142 -6.27 5.32 0.77
C GLN A 142 -6.85 4.84 2.12
N PRO A 143 -8.13 4.42 2.14
CA PRO A 143 -8.83 4.03 3.38
C PRO A 143 -8.43 2.64 3.89
N ASN A 144 -7.82 1.79 3.05
CA ASN A 144 -7.45 0.43 3.40
C ASN A 144 -6.35 0.41 4.46
N LYS A 145 -6.59 -0.29 5.56
CA LYS A 145 -5.68 -0.40 6.69
C LYS A 145 -5.12 -1.82 6.76
N PRO A 146 -3.79 -2.03 6.83
CA PRO A 146 -3.22 -3.35 7.05
C PRO A 146 -3.39 -3.81 8.51
N ALA A 147 -3.35 -5.12 8.75
CA ALA A 147 -3.00 -5.65 10.05
C ALA A 147 -1.53 -5.33 10.32
N ARG A 148 -1.19 -4.66 11.45
CA ARG A 148 0.16 -4.18 11.72
C ARG A 148 0.66 -4.63 13.08
N SER A 149 1.93 -5.06 13.14
CA SER A 149 2.72 -5.16 14.36
C SER A 149 3.82 -4.10 14.35
N ALA A 150 4.09 -3.47 15.48
CA ALA A 150 5.15 -2.51 15.64
C ALA A 150 5.88 -2.82 16.95
N LEU A 151 7.20 -2.97 16.90
CA LEU A 151 8.00 -3.42 18.03
C LEU A 151 9.37 -2.74 18.06
N GLN A 152 9.94 -2.60 19.25
CA GLN A 152 11.32 -2.16 19.40
C GLN A 152 12.25 -3.39 19.30
N VAL A 153 13.33 -3.23 18.55
CA VAL A 153 14.43 -4.18 18.43
C VAL A 153 15.73 -3.56 18.99
N ALA A 154 16.70 -4.40 19.27
CA ALA A 154 17.96 -3.95 19.84
C ALA A 154 18.77 -3.08 18.86
N ALA A 155 18.79 -3.47 17.57
CA ALA A 155 19.50 -2.75 16.51
C ALA A 155 18.93 -3.16 15.14
N LEU A 156 19.20 -2.34 14.13
CA LEU A 156 19.02 -2.63 12.71
C LEU A 156 20.39 -2.78 12.04
N VAL A 157 20.41 -3.39 10.85
CA VAL A 157 21.66 -3.66 10.11
C VAL A 157 22.36 -2.39 9.64
N VAL A 158 21.64 -1.29 9.51
CA VAL A 158 22.19 0.01 9.10
C VAL A 158 22.22 0.95 10.31
N PRO A 159 23.41 1.33 10.80
CA PRO A 159 23.53 2.31 11.88
C PRO A 159 22.92 3.64 11.50
N GLY A 160 22.22 4.28 12.43
CA GLY A 160 21.49 5.53 12.20
C GLY A 160 20.06 5.34 11.66
N ALA A 161 19.72 4.15 11.15
CA ALA A 161 18.33 3.81 10.87
C ALA A 161 17.57 3.58 12.18
N LEU A 162 16.44 4.25 12.34
CA LEU A 162 15.54 4.11 13.49
C LEU A 162 14.39 3.14 13.20
N MET A 163 14.21 2.71 11.95
CA MET A 163 13.16 1.79 11.57
C MET A 163 13.49 0.97 10.33
N GLU A 164 12.82 -0.16 10.23
CA GLU A 164 12.70 -0.99 9.03
C GLU A 164 11.25 -1.45 8.90
N ILE A 165 10.71 -1.51 7.69
CA ILE A 165 9.34 -1.95 7.45
C ILE A 165 9.32 -3.03 6.38
N GLU A 166 8.66 -4.14 6.67
CA GLU A 166 8.28 -5.14 5.68
C GLU A 166 6.77 -5.19 5.49
N VAL A 167 6.31 -5.60 4.32
CA VAL A 167 4.89 -5.74 4.04
C VAL A 167 4.57 -7.02 3.27
N ILE A 168 3.34 -7.50 3.47
CA ILE A 168 2.70 -8.49 2.61
C ILE A 168 1.58 -7.79 1.87
N ALA A 169 1.55 -7.95 0.56
CA ALA A 169 0.49 -7.43 -0.32
C ALA A 169 -0.17 -8.58 -1.07
N VAL A 170 -1.37 -8.32 -1.62
CA VAL A 170 -2.09 -9.29 -2.46
C VAL A 170 -2.55 -8.63 -3.75
N LYS A 171 -2.65 -9.40 -4.83
CA LYS A 171 -3.19 -8.95 -6.12
C LYS A 171 -4.02 -10.06 -6.75
N PRO A 172 -5.06 -9.72 -7.56
CA PRO A 172 -5.73 -10.67 -8.43
C PRO A 172 -4.74 -11.32 -9.41
N ARG A 173 -4.94 -12.60 -9.69
CA ARG A 173 -4.26 -13.30 -10.80
C ARG A 173 -4.77 -12.87 -12.15
#